data_88107f92c9fc612b38a0dc9124dc0b7f
#
_entry.id   88107f92c9fc612b38a0dc9124dc0b7f
#
_cell.length_a   1.000
_cell.length_b   1.000
_cell.length_c   1.000
_cell.angle_alpha   90.00
_cell.angle_beta   90.00
_cell.angle_gamma   90.00
#
_symmetry.space_group_name_H-M   'P 1'
#
loop_
_entity.id
_entity.type
_entity.pdbx_description
1 polymer ?
#
loop_
_entity_poly.entity_id
_entity_poly.type
_entity_poly.pdbx_seq_one_letter_code
_entity_poly.pdbx_strand_id
1 'polypeptide(L)'
;MALQDTVTKQYMSKGEIFADAFNYLIYSGRQVIRPDQLSEMDTTQIAIPFAPQEQGKPETTQKYRDVLKALSVKKDKTCTYLVLVIENQSRVHYAMPIRNMLYDVLQYEKQVRELAAKHRQNRDAENADEYLSGLTKDDRLIPVITLVINFGDKKRDGPLTFHEMLTEQPEEVLALLPDYKVFLIDPMAMESEDFDKLHSSLREVLHCIKVQKDKQEMRQLLQTDDRFAHLDRDAAMVIRTMTNTKFKIDDHSEVVNMCEAIQGMIDDGVVKGIKEEKRKTALRMLELGLSVKQIAQATELSEDDVLKLIQK
;
A
#
# COMPACT_ATOMS: atom_id res chain seq x y z
N MET A 1 -10.76 -6.11 -2.37
CA MET A 1 -9.60 -6.22 -3.28
C MET A 1 -9.53 -5.06 -4.26
N ALA A 2 -10.45 -4.88 -5.20
CA ALA A 2 -10.32 -3.79 -6.20
C ALA A 2 -10.31 -2.35 -5.63
N LEU A 3 -11.03 -2.07 -4.54
CA LEU A 3 -11.06 -0.73 -3.94
C LEU A 3 -9.77 -0.40 -3.17
N GLN A 4 -9.23 -1.36 -2.44
CA GLN A 4 -7.98 -1.21 -1.68
C GLN A 4 -6.83 -0.94 -2.63
N ASP A 5 -6.67 -1.80 -3.66
CA ASP A 5 -5.63 -1.66 -4.70
C ASP A 5 -5.69 -0.28 -5.39
N THR A 6 -6.90 0.25 -5.61
CA THR A 6 -7.08 1.54 -6.28
C THR A 6 -6.68 2.70 -5.37
N VAL A 7 -7.12 2.68 -4.11
CA VAL A 7 -6.87 3.77 -3.14
C VAL A 7 -5.37 3.87 -2.81
N THR A 8 -4.73 2.73 -2.52
CA THR A 8 -3.30 2.71 -2.21
C THR A 8 -2.43 3.07 -3.40
N LYS A 9 -2.77 2.59 -4.60
CA LYS A 9 -2.05 2.95 -5.81
C LYS A 9 -2.15 4.44 -6.10
N GLN A 10 -3.35 5.01 -6.02
CA GLN A 10 -3.58 6.44 -6.22
C GLN A 10 -2.80 7.27 -5.20
N TYR A 11 -2.83 6.88 -3.94
CA TYR A 11 -2.09 7.54 -2.88
C TYR A 11 -0.58 7.47 -3.10
N MET A 12 -0.03 6.28 -3.36
CA MET A 12 1.40 6.08 -3.62
C MET A 12 1.89 6.70 -4.94
N SER A 13 0.99 7.03 -5.88
CA SER A 13 1.37 7.73 -7.11
C SER A 13 1.58 9.23 -6.92
N LYS A 14 1.16 9.82 -5.79
CA LYS A 14 1.46 11.23 -5.46
C LYS A 14 2.97 11.43 -5.36
N GLY A 15 3.49 12.47 -6.02
CA GLY A 15 4.92 12.74 -6.08
C GLY A 15 5.59 12.90 -4.72
N GLU A 16 4.93 13.58 -3.79
CA GLU A 16 5.41 13.80 -2.44
C GLU A 16 5.51 12.51 -1.61
N ILE A 17 4.47 11.66 -1.66
CA ILE A 17 4.43 10.37 -0.96
C ILE A 17 5.49 9.43 -1.52
N PHE A 18 5.57 9.38 -2.86
CA PHE A 18 6.53 8.56 -3.57
C PHE A 18 7.98 8.97 -3.26
N ALA A 19 8.28 10.27 -3.35
CA ALA A 19 9.61 10.80 -3.04
C ALA A 19 10.00 10.54 -1.58
N ASP A 20 9.07 10.73 -0.64
CA ASP A 20 9.31 10.54 0.79
C ASP A 20 9.66 9.08 1.13
N ALA A 21 8.95 8.11 0.55
CA ALA A 21 9.24 6.69 0.72
C ALA A 21 10.68 6.34 0.29
N PHE A 22 11.14 6.87 -0.85
CA PHE A 22 12.51 6.64 -1.31
C PHE A 22 13.55 7.49 -0.56
N ASN A 23 13.21 8.68 -0.12
CA ASN A 23 14.06 9.48 0.76
C ASN A 23 14.29 8.78 2.11
N TYR A 24 13.24 8.17 2.66
CA TYR A 24 13.37 7.32 3.84
C TYR A 24 14.32 6.14 3.59
N LEU A 25 14.09 5.38 2.52
CA LEU A 25 14.85 4.18 2.22
C LEU A 25 16.33 4.46 1.93
N ILE A 26 16.61 5.44 1.06
CA ILE A 26 17.96 5.63 0.50
C ILE A 26 18.75 6.64 1.32
N TYR A 27 18.09 7.67 1.83
CA TYR A 27 18.74 8.84 2.43
C TYR A 27 18.43 9.04 3.90
N SER A 28 17.81 8.03 4.55
CA SER A 28 17.42 8.07 5.98
C SER A 28 16.57 9.31 6.32
N GLY A 29 15.64 9.65 5.43
CA GLY A 29 14.70 10.77 5.58
C GLY A 29 15.19 12.12 5.03
N ARG A 30 16.48 12.25 4.63
CA ARG A 30 16.94 13.51 3.99
C ARG A 30 16.22 13.70 2.64
N GLN A 31 15.66 14.90 2.42
CA GLN A 31 14.85 15.22 1.24
C GLN A 31 15.72 15.50 0.02
N VAL A 32 16.30 14.46 -0.57
CA VAL A 32 17.18 14.49 -1.77
C VAL A 32 16.36 14.31 -3.04
N ILE A 33 15.45 13.33 -3.05
CA ILE A 33 14.52 13.09 -4.16
C ILE A 33 13.38 14.08 -4.02
N ARG A 34 13.19 14.94 -5.01
CA ARG A 34 12.17 15.97 -5.00
C ARG A 34 11.02 15.61 -5.93
N PRO A 35 9.75 15.80 -5.49
CA PRO A 35 8.57 15.46 -6.27
C PRO A 35 8.53 16.09 -7.67
N ASP A 36 9.01 17.34 -7.78
CA ASP A 36 9.04 18.11 -9.03
C ASP A 36 10.04 17.56 -10.07
N GLN A 37 10.97 16.72 -9.65
CA GLN A 37 11.97 16.09 -10.53
C GLN A 37 11.53 14.71 -11.02
N LEU A 38 10.48 14.15 -10.43
CA LEU A 38 9.97 12.83 -10.78
C LEU A 38 8.99 12.91 -11.95
N SER A 39 9.23 12.12 -12.98
CA SER A 39 8.29 11.92 -14.09
C SER A 39 7.64 10.55 -14.02
N GLU A 40 6.33 10.49 -14.25
CA GLU A 40 5.59 9.23 -14.32
C GLU A 40 6.01 8.42 -15.55
N MET A 41 6.04 7.10 -15.39
CA MET A 41 6.26 6.16 -16.48
C MET A 41 5.01 5.32 -16.71
N ASP A 42 4.67 5.14 -17.98
CA ASP A 42 3.59 4.23 -18.36
C ASP A 42 4.01 2.77 -18.11
N THR A 43 3.31 2.11 -17.20
CA THR A 43 3.52 0.70 -16.86
C THR A 43 2.85 -0.26 -17.85
N THR A 44 1.97 0.23 -18.73
CA THR A 44 1.24 -0.62 -19.69
C THR A 44 2.12 -1.11 -20.83
N GLN A 45 3.23 -0.44 -21.10
CA GLN A 45 4.18 -0.78 -22.18
C GLN A 45 5.28 -1.77 -21.76
N ILE A 46 5.24 -2.29 -20.54
CA ILE A 46 6.20 -3.31 -20.13
C ILE A 46 5.82 -4.62 -20.81
N ALA A 47 6.49 -4.95 -21.91
CA ALA A 47 6.34 -6.24 -22.58
C ALA A 47 6.88 -7.34 -21.67
N ILE A 48 6.16 -8.44 -21.55
CA ILE A 48 6.61 -9.61 -20.81
C ILE A 48 7.42 -10.46 -21.80
N PRO A 49 8.76 -10.52 -21.69
CA PRO A 49 9.61 -11.16 -22.72
C PRO A 49 9.39 -12.67 -22.84
N PHE A 50 8.84 -13.31 -21.82
CA PHE A 50 8.71 -14.75 -21.71
C PHE A 50 7.26 -15.23 -21.51
N ALA A 51 6.26 -14.45 -21.94
CA ALA A 51 4.91 -14.97 -22.00
C ALA A 51 4.88 -16.13 -22.99
N PRO A 52 4.51 -17.36 -22.58
CA PRO A 52 4.36 -18.45 -23.53
C PRO A 52 3.35 -18.03 -24.61
N GLN A 53 3.75 -18.09 -25.87
CA GLN A 53 2.85 -17.92 -27.01
C GLN A 53 1.97 -19.18 -27.18
N GLU A 54 1.55 -19.82 -26.09
CA GLU A 54 0.60 -20.90 -26.14
C GLU A 54 -0.79 -20.33 -26.38
N GLN A 55 -1.26 -20.51 -27.60
CA GLN A 55 -2.66 -20.35 -27.96
C GLN A 55 -3.50 -21.21 -27.01
N GLY A 56 -4.20 -20.59 -26.05
CA GLY A 56 -5.22 -21.23 -25.28
C GLY A 56 -5.26 -21.05 -23.75
N LYS A 57 -4.36 -20.30 -23.11
CA LYS A 57 -4.48 -20.06 -21.67
C LYS A 57 -4.28 -18.58 -21.29
N PRO A 58 -5.37 -17.80 -21.17
CA PRO A 58 -5.30 -16.37 -20.79
C PRO A 58 -4.87 -16.12 -19.33
N GLU A 59 -4.87 -17.14 -18.46
CA GLU A 59 -4.64 -16.94 -17.01
C GLU A 59 -3.24 -16.46 -16.63
N THR A 60 -2.20 -16.92 -17.34
CA THR A 60 -0.81 -16.55 -17.00
C THR A 60 -0.52 -15.11 -17.38
N THR A 61 -0.94 -14.67 -18.55
CA THR A 61 -0.77 -13.31 -19.04
C THR A 61 -1.60 -12.32 -18.22
N GLN A 62 -2.80 -12.71 -17.78
CA GLN A 62 -3.65 -11.90 -16.92
C GLN A 62 -3.02 -11.71 -15.54
N LYS A 63 -2.46 -12.77 -14.95
CA LYS A 63 -1.79 -12.72 -13.64
C LYS A 63 -0.59 -11.76 -13.63
N TYR A 64 0.20 -11.73 -14.71
CA TYR A 64 1.30 -10.77 -14.87
C TYR A 64 0.79 -9.33 -15.06
N ARG A 65 -0.30 -9.14 -15.83
CA ARG A 65 -0.93 -7.82 -16.01
C ARG A 65 -1.51 -7.27 -14.72
N ASP A 66 -2.13 -8.11 -13.89
CA ASP A 66 -2.73 -7.68 -12.62
C ASP A 66 -1.65 -7.27 -11.60
N VAL A 67 -0.50 -7.94 -11.65
CA VAL A 67 0.68 -7.58 -10.85
C VAL A 67 1.28 -6.24 -11.28
N LEU A 68 1.38 -5.98 -12.58
CA LEU A 68 1.89 -4.70 -13.09
C LEU A 68 0.96 -3.52 -12.81
N LYS A 69 -0.34 -3.76 -12.63
CA LYS A 69 -1.32 -2.71 -12.25
C LYS A 69 -1.11 -2.16 -10.84
N ALA A 70 -0.51 -2.95 -9.94
CA ALA A 70 -0.23 -2.51 -8.57
C ALA A 70 1.09 -1.73 -8.43
N LEU A 71 1.79 -1.48 -9.53
CA LEU A 71 3.10 -0.85 -9.56
C LEU A 71 2.99 0.63 -9.92
N SER A 72 3.55 1.50 -9.08
CA SER A 72 3.82 2.90 -9.43
C SER A 72 5.28 3.03 -9.84
N VAL A 73 5.54 3.62 -11.01
CA VAL A 73 6.90 3.79 -11.54
C VAL A 73 7.13 5.26 -11.85
N LYS A 74 8.20 5.82 -11.29
CA LYS A 74 8.66 7.17 -11.57
C LYS A 74 10.16 7.16 -11.84
N LYS A 75 10.63 8.12 -12.59
CA LYS A 75 12.07 8.30 -12.87
C LYS A 75 12.49 9.75 -12.73
N ASP A 76 13.74 9.94 -12.39
CA ASP A 76 14.49 11.19 -12.56
C ASP A 76 15.70 10.96 -13.49
N LYS A 77 16.66 11.88 -13.46
CA LYS A 77 17.89 11.76 -14.28
C LYS A 77 18.86 10.68 -13.78
N THR A 78 18.69 10.21 -12.55
CA THR A 78 19.66 9.36 -11.85
C THR A 78 19.18 7.94 -11.62
N CYS A 79 17.86 7.74 -11.49
CA CYS A 79 17.30 6.44 -11.14
C CYS A 79 15.85 6.27 -11.65
N THR A 80 15.47 5.02 -11.88
CA THR A 80 14.07 4.60 -12.03
C THR A 80 13.62 3.95 -10.74
N TYR A 81 12.53 4.45 -10.17
CA TYR A 81 11.99 4.03 -8.88
C TYR A 81 10.67 3.29 -9.07
N LEU A 82 10.54 2.14 -8.43
CA LEU A 82 9.34 1.32 -8.46
C LEU A 82 8.80 1.11 -7.05
N VAL A 83 7.51 1.33 -6.84
CA VAL A 83 6.84 1.01 -5.58
C VAL A 83 5.84 -0.11 -5.77
N LEU A 84 5.99 -1.16 -4.98
CA LEU A 84 5.05 -2.26 -4.82
C LEU A 84 4.38 -2.15 -3.45
N VAL A 85 3.05 -2.12 -3.43
CA VAL A 85 2.28 -2.17 -2.20
C VAL A 85 1.80 -3.60 -1.95
N ILE A 86 2.05 -4.09 -0.73
CA ILE A 86 1.50 -5.35 -0.23
C ILE A 86 0.31 -5.02 0.67
N GLU A 87 -0.86 -5.53 0.32
CA GLU A 87 -2.09 -5.30 1.07
C GLU A 87 -2.44 -6.45 2.01
N ASN A 88 -3.24 -6.13 3.01
CA ASN A 88 -3.56 -6.96 4.17
C ASN A 88 -4.23 -8.30 3.87
N GLN A 89 -4.85 -8.45 2.70
CA GLN A 89 -5.57 -9.68 2.33
C GLN A 89 -4.76 -10.60 1.42
N SER A 90 -3.62 -10.14 0.98
CA SER A 90 -2.72 -10.94 0.16
C SER A 90 -1.87 -11.81 1.07
N ARG A 91 -1.92 -13.08 0.84
CA ARG A 91 -0.97 -14.03 1.45
C ARG A 91 0.45 -13.50 1.24
N VAL A 92 1.32 -13.66 2.23
CA VAL A 92 2.74 -13.35 2.11
C VAL A 92 3.25 -13.97 0.80
N HIS A 93 3.78 -13.13 -0.09
CA HIS A 93 4.33 -13.64 -1.34
C HIS A 93 5.78 -14.04 -1.10
N TYR A 94 6.01 -15.31 -0.82
CA TYR A 94 7.35 -15.83 -0.47
C TYR A 94 8.38 -15.69 -1.60
N ALA A 95 7.96 -15.62 -2.86
CA ALA A 95 8.84 -15.40 -3.99
C ALA A 95 9.04 -13.89 -4.33
N MET A 96 9.02 -13.00 -3.32
CA MET A 96 9.15 -11.56 -3.53
C MET A 96 10.51 -11.17 -4.14
N PRO A 97 11.66 -11.76 -3.74
CA PRO A 97 12.94 -11.46 -4.39
C PRO A 97 12.91 -11.71 -5.90
N ILE A 98 12.40 -12.85 -6.33
CA ILE A 98 12.28 -13.19 -7.77
C ILE A 98 11.32 -12.22 -8.48
N ARG A 99 10.23 -11.86 -7.84
CA ARG A 99 9.25 -10.95 -8.40
C ARG A 99 9.82 -9.55 -8.62
N ASN A 100 10.52 -9.01 -7.62
CA ASN A 100 11.15 -7.70 -7.72
C ASN A 100 12.27 -7.71 -8.77
N MET A 101 13.12 -8.74 -8.76
CA MET A 101 14.16 -8.94 -9.77
C MET A 101 13.58 -8.92 -11.18
N LEU A 102 12.45 -9.60 -11.40
CA LEU A 102 11.77 -9.59 -12.71
C LEU A 102 11.35 -8.18 -13.12
N TYR A 103 10.81 -7.37 -12.19
CA TYR A 103 10.43 -6.00 -12.51
C TYR A 103 11.62 -5.13 -12.87
N ASP A 104 12.71 -5.24 -12.13
CA ASP A 104 13.94 -4.50 -12.44
C ASP A 104 14.49 -4.89 -13.81
N VAL A 105 14.53 -6.19 -14.12
CA VAL A 105 14.97 -6.71 -15.44
C VAL A 105 14.08 -6.17 -16.57
N LEU A 106 12.76 -6.11 -16.38
CA LEU A 106 11.85 -5.55 -17.38
C LEU A 106 12.09 -4.05 -17.61
N GLN A 107 12.45 -3.28 -16.58
CA GLN A 107 12.82 -1.87 -16.74
C GLN A 107 14.17 -1.72 -17.47
N TYR A 108 15.16 -2.56 -17.17
CA TYR A 108 16.43 -2.57 -17.91
C TYR A 108 16.24 -2.97 -19.37
N GLU A 109 15.42 -4.00 -19.66
CA GLU A 109 15.10 -4.41 -21.02
C GLU A 109 14.44 -3.27 -21.82
N LYS A 110 13.50 -2.52 -21.18
CA LYS A 110 12.92 -1.34 -21.80
C LYS A 110 13.96 -0.29 -22.15
N GLN A 111 14.88 0.01 -21.26
CA GLN A 111 15.97 0.97 -21.52
C GLN A 111 16.85 0.50 -22.69
N VAL A 112 17.21 -0.79 -22.73
CA VAL A 112 17.97 -1.38 -23.83
C VAL A 112 17.24 -1.20 -25.17
N ARG A 113 15.94 -1.49 -25.21
CA ARG A 113 15.13 -1.30 -26.44
C ARG A 113 15.06 0.16 -26.87
N GLU A 114 14.89 1.08 -25.92
CA GLU A 114 14.83 2.53 -26.20
C GLU A 114 16.15 3.04 -26.77
N LEU A 115 17.29 2.62 -26.19
CA LEU A 115 18.63 2.95 -26.70
C LEU A 115 18.83 2.38 -28.09
N ALA A 116 18.55 1.09 -28.29
CA ALA A 116 18.69 0.44 -29.60
C ALA A 116 17.81 1.09 -30.68
N ALA A 117 16.60 1.49 -30.34
CA ALA A 117 15.73 2.23 -31.26
C ALA A 117 16.31 3.59 -31.65
N LYS A 118 16.86 4.32 -30.67
CA LYS A 118 17.53 5.61 -30.88
C LYS A 118 18.73 5.47 -31.80
N HIS A 119 19.61 4.50 -31.57
CA HIS A 119 20.80 4.26 -32.41
C HIS A 119 20.42 3.88 -33.84
N ARG A 120 19.38 3.04 -34.02
CA ARG A 120 18.87 2.72 -35.37
C ARG A 120 18.29 3.94 -36.07
N GLN A 121 17.59 4.80 -35.37
CA GLN A 121 17.05 6.04 -35.94
C GLN A 121 18.15 7.00 -36.35
N ASN A 122 19.18 7.17 -35.51
CA ASN A 122 20.28 8.06 -35.74
C ASN A 122 21.29 7.51 -36.76
N ARG A 123 21.30 6.20 -36.98
CA ARG A 123 22.28 5.48 -37.82
C ARG A 123 23.73 5.71 -37.37
N ASP A 124 23.94 5.68 -36.03
CA ASP A 124 25.20 6.03 -35.39
C ASP A 124 26.02 4.82 -34.94
N ALA A 125 25.62 3.58 -35.31
CA ALA A 125 26.47 2.39 -35.13
C ALA A 125 27.75 2.46 -35.96
N GLU A 126 28.89 2.38 -35.31
CA GLU A 126 30.20 2.52 -35.93
C GLU A 126 30.76 1.19 -36.49
N ASN A 127 30.24 0.07 -36.00
CA ASN A 127 30.70 -1.27 -36.37
C ASN A 127 29.59 -2.31 -36.36
N ALA A 128 29.92 -3.54 -36.81
CA ALA A 128 28.93 -4.62 -36.91
C ALA A 128 28.40 -5.08 -35.54
N ASP A 129 29.20 -5.03 -34.47
CA ASP A 129 28.80 -5.47 -33.14
C ASP A 129 27.81 -4.50 -32.54
N GLU A 130 27.97 -3.20 -32.70
CA GLU A 130 27.02 -2.18 -32.30
C GLU A 130 25.72 -2.26 -33.10
N TYR A 131 25.81 -2.51 -34.39
CA TYR A 131 24.64 -2.71 -35.24
C TYR A 131 23.82 -3.93 -34.82
N LEU A 132 24.48 -5.06 -34.49
CA LEU A 132 23.80 -6.30 -34.09
C LEU A 132 23.24 -6.20 -32.67
N SER A 133 23.99 -5.64 -31.73
CA SER A 133 23.52 -5.48 -30.32
C SER A 133 22.52 -4.35 -30.19
N GLY A 134 22.58 -3.36 -31.06
CA GLY A 134 21.81 -2.11 -30.95
C GLY A 134 22.33 -1.16 -29.86
N LEU A 135 23.44 -1.46 -29.23
CA LEU A 135 24.10 -0.68 -28.18
C LEU A 135 25.55 -0.38 -28.52
N THR A 136 26.04 0.75 -28.06
CA THR A 136 27.44 1.09 -28.09
C THR A 136 28.13 0.69 -26.77
N LYS A 137 29.46 0.58 -26.78
CA LYS A 137 30.26 0.29 -25.57
C LYS A 137 30.17 1.38 -24.51
N ASP A 138 29.75 2.59 -24.89
CA ASP A 138 29.63 3.76 -23.99
C ASP A 138 28.24 3.97 -23.42
N ASP A 139 27.25 3.21 -23.89
CA ASP A 139 25.90 3.25 -23.33
C ASP A 139 25.92 2.83 -21.86
N ARG A 140 25.11 3.51 -21.10
CA ARG A 140 24.87 3.21 -19.66
C ARG A 140 23.38 3.22 -19.38
N LEU A 141 22.95 2.24 -18.59
CA LEU A 141 21.56 2.16 -18.13
C LEU A 141 21.39 2.96 -16.84
N ILE A 142 20.23 3.54 -16.67
CA ILE A 142 19.85 4.20 -15.43
C ILE A 142 19.51 3.12 -14.40
N PRO A 143 20.07 3.16 -13.17
CA PRO A 143 19.74 2.22 -12.10
C PRO A 143 18.25 2.10 -11.85
N VAL A 144 17.81 0.90 -11.47
CA VAL A 144 16.42 0.61 -11.09
C VAL A 144 16.39 0.17 -9.64
N ILE A 145 15.49 0.74 -8.84
CA ILE A 145 15.30 0.40 -7.43
C ILE A 145 13.82 0.11 -7.19
N THR A 146 13.53 -1.11 -6.76
CA THR A 146 12.17 -1.52 -6.36
C THR A 146 12.03 -1.52 -4.85
N LEU A 147 11.08 -0.72 -4.34
CA LEU A 147 10.68 -0.63 -2.95
C LEU A 147 9.36 -1.38 -2.76
N VAL A 148 9.30 -2.20 -1.72
CA VAL A 148 8.09 -2.87 -1.25
C VAL A 148 7.61 -2.17 0.02
N ILE A 149 6.31 -1.86 0.11
CA ILE A 149 5.70 -1.29 1.32
C ILE A 149 4.62 -2.25 1.81
N ASN A 150 4.74 -2.69 3.07
CA ASN A 150 3.75 -3.55 3.72
C ASN A 150 2.65 -2.69 4.37
N PHE A 151 1.45 -2.71 3.81
CA PHE A 151 0.27 -2.10 4.43
C PHE A 151 -0.58 -3.14 5.19
N GLY A 152 -0.04 -4.34 5.37
CA GLY A 152 -0.67 -5.41 6.13
C GLY A 152 -0.60 -5.22 7.64
N ASP A 153 -1.42 -5.99 8.34
CA ASP A 153 -1.53 -5.99 9.82
C ASP A 153 -0.60 -7.01 10.51
N LYS A 154 0.31 -7.60 9.75
CA LYS A 154 1.29 -8.58 10.22
C LYS A 154 2.68 -8.23 9.73
N LYS A 155 3.66 -8.45 10.60
CA LYS A 155 5.07 -8.39 10.19
C LYS A 155 5.32 -9.41 9.08
N ARG A 156 6.07 -9.00 8.08
CA ARG A 156 6.46 -9.90 7.01
C ARG A 156 7.47 -10.92 7.53
N ASP A 157 7.24 -12.19 7.21
CA ASP A 157 8.08 -13.35 7.59
C ASP A 157 8.72 -14.08 6.40
N GLY A 158 8.56 -13.55 5.17
CA GLY A 158 9.12 -14.15 3.95
C GLY A 158 10.56 -13.71 3.67
N PRO A 159 11.25 -14.41 2.76
CA PRO A 159 12.62 -14.11 2.38
C PRO A 159 12.75 -12.69 1.83
N LEU A 160 13.86 -12.02 2.17
CA LEU A 160 14.21 -10.67 1.73
C LEU A 160 15.39 -10.67 0.76
N THR A 161 16.06 -11.82 0.57
CA THR A 161 17.11 -11.96 -0.43
C THR A 161 16.86 -13.16 -1.33
N PHE A 162 17.51 -13.14 -2.50
CA PHE A 162 17.43 -14.27 -3.42
C PHE A 162 18.15 -15.50 -2.85
N HIS A 163 19.28 -15.31 -2.15
CA HIS A 163 20.01 -16.41 -1.53
C HIS A 163 19.18 -17.14 -0.46
N GLU A 164 18.34 -16.43 0.31
CA GLU A 164 17.42 -17.05 1.28
C GLU A 164 16.37 -17.99 0.63
N MET A 165 16.18 -17.89 -0.69
CA MET A 165 15.25 -18.74 -1.43
C MET A 165 15.90 -19.97 -2.04
N LEU A 166 17.23 -20.04 -2.04
CA LEU A 166 17.96 -21.16 -2.61
C LEU A 166 17.97 -22.36 -1.67
N THR A 167 18.10 -23.55 -2.22
CA THR A 167 18.47 -24.73 -1.44
C THR A 167 19.85 -24.52 -0.83
N GLU A 168 20.14 -25.18 0.30
CA GLU A 168 21.44 -25.12 0.94
C GLU A 168 22.57 -25.38 -0.06
N GLN A 169 23.53 -24.46 -0.12
CA GLN A 169 24.64 -24.46 -1.08
C GLN A 169 25.95 -24.14 -0.36
N PRO A 170 27.09 -24.68 -0.84
CA PRO A 170 28.41 -24.25 -0.41
C PRO A 170 28.63 -22.75 -0.66
N GLU A 171 29.46 -22.11 0.20
CA GLU A 171 29.76 -20.66 0.06
C GLU A 171 30.39 -20.34 -1.29
N GLU A 172 31.19 -21.24 -1.82
CA GLU A 172 31.85 -21.09 -3.13
C GLU A 172 30.83 -21.01 -4.28
N VAL A 173 29.69 -21.71 -4.16
CA VAL A 173 28.61 -21.65 -5.14
C VAL A 173 27.83 -20.34 -4.98
N LEU A 174 27.50 -19.95 -3.73
CA LEU A 174 26.79 -18.70 -3.45
C LEU A 174 27.60 -17.47 -3.90
N ALA A 175 28.93 -17.51 -3.76
CA ALA A 175 29.81 -16.43 -4.20
C ALA A 175 29.77 -16.17 -5.73
N LEU A 176 29.34 -17.16 -6.52
CA LEU A 176 29.18 -17.01 -7.98
C LEU A 176 27.81 -16.47 -8.38
N LEU A 177 26.86 -16.40 -7.44
CA LEU A 177 25.50 -15.95 -7.71
C LEU A 177 25.30 -14.54 -7.15
N PRO A 178 24.73 -13.62 -7.96
CA PRO A 178 24.33 -12.31 -7.43
C PRO A 178 23.20 -12.49 -6.41
N ASP A 179 23.33 -11.86 -5.25
CA ASP A 179 22.24 -11.81 -4.28
C ASP A 179 21.37 -10.57 -4.55
N TYR A 180 20.09 -10.82 -4.82
CA TYR A 180 19.11 -9.76 -5.03
C TYR A 180 18.37 -9.49 -3.72
N LYS A 181 18.43 -8.23 -3.26
CA LYS A 181 17.78 -7.79 -2.01
C LYS A 181 16.43 -7.11 -2.28
N VAL A 182 15.44 -7.45 -1.46
CA VAL A 182 14.16 -6.75 -1.39
C VAL A 182 14.30 -5.59 -0.41
N PHE A 183 14.07 -4.37 -0.88
CA PHE A 183 13.94 -3.21 -0.02
C PHE A 183 12.50 -3.13 0.49
N LEU A 184 12.32 -3.15 1.81
CA LEU A 184 11.02 -3.26 2.46
C LEU A 184 10.83 -2.17 3.50
N ILE A 185 9.72 -1.44 3.41
CA ILE A 185 9.16 -0.66 4.51
C ILE A 185 8.05 -1.50 5.14
N ASP A 186 8.26 -1.95 6.37
CA ASP A 186 7.29 -2.73 7.14
C ASP A 186 6.97 -2.02 8.45
N PRO A 187 5.80 -1.38 8.57
CA PRO A 187 5.41 -0.66 9.78
C PRO A 187 5.50 -1.50 11.05
N MET A 188 5.25 -2.83 10.94
CA MET A 188 5.33 -3.74 12.07
C MET A 188 6.77 -3.95 12.59
N ALA A 189 7.77 -3.58 11.80
CA ALA A 189 9.19 -3.68 12.15
C ALA A 189 9.85 -2.31 12.42
N MET A 190 9.15 -1.20 12.16
CA MET A 190 9.67 0.16 12.38
C MET A 190 9.64 0.52 13.86
N GLU A 191 10.66 1.22 14.32
CA GLU A 191 10.69 1.87 15.64
C GLU A 191 10.18 3.31 15.55
N SER A 192 9.99 3.96 16.70
CA SER A 192 9.42 5.33 16.75
C SER A 192 10.24 6.33 15.95
N GLU A 193 11.56 6.25 16.04
CA GLU A 193 12.50 7.12 15.32
C GLU A 193 12.47 6.94 13.79
N ASP A 194 11.97 5.81 13.32
CA ASP A 194 11.83 5.56 11.88
C ASP A 194 10.67 6.36 11.29
N PHE A 195 9.58 6.52 12.03
CA PHE A 195 8.46 7.36 11.59
C PHE A 195 8.87 8.84 11.49
N ASP A 196 9.76 9.32 12.34
CA ASP A 196 10.23 10.72 12.32
C ASP A 196 11.09 11.05 11.09
N LYS A 197 11.58 10.03 10.37
CA LYS A 197 12.30 10.17 9.10
C LYS A 197 11.37 10.38 7.90
N LEU A 198 10.07 10.18 8.08
CA LEU A 198 9.04 10.41 7.06
C LEU A 198 8.43 11.79 7.22
N HIS A 199 8.36 12.55 6.14
CA HIS A 199 7.95 13.94 6.16
C HIS A 199 6.56 14.19 5.56
N SER A 200 6.07 13.28 4.73
CA SER A 200 4.72 13.32 4.15
C SER A 200 3.69 12.62 5.06
N SER A 201 2.43 12.62 4.66
CA SER A 201 1.36 11.87 5.34
C SER A 201 1.56 10.34 5.32
N LEU A 202 2.57 9.84 4.61
CA LEU A 202 2.97 8.43 4.68
C LEU A 202 3.34 8.02 6.12
N ARG A 203 3.92 8.93 6.91
CA ARG A 203 4.21 8.74 8.33
C ARG A 203 2.93 8.35 9.10
N GLU A 204 1.88 9.16 8.97
CA GLU A 204 0.61 8.96 9.68
C GLU A 204 -0.08 7.67 9.22
N VAL A 205 -0.05 7.39 7.91
CA VAL A 205 -0.61 6.17 7.34
C VAL A 205 0.08 4.93 7.91
N LEU A 206 1.41 4.87 7.86
CA LEU A 206 2.18 3.72 8.35
C LEU A 206 2.06 3.56 9.88
N HIS A 207 2.01 4.67 10.61
CA HIS A 207 1.84 4.64 12.08
C HIS A 207 0.46 4.07 12.46
N CYS A 208 -0.62 4.51 11.80
CA CYS A 208 -1.95 3.93 12.01
C CYS A 208 -1.99 2.44 11.67
N ILE A 209 -1.30 2.01 10.62
CA ILE A 209 -1.20 0.60 10.26
C ILE A 209 -0.49 -0.20 11.37
N LYS A 210 0.59 0.32 11.94
CA LYS A 210 1.32 -0.32 13.04
C LYS A 210 0.42 -0.58 14.24
N VAL A 211 -0.33 0.44 14.66
CA VAL A 211 -1.14 0.38 15.89
C VAL A 211 -2.59 -0.08 15.68
N GLN A 212 -2.97 -0.46 14.46
CA GLN A 212 -4.38 -0.74 14.11
C GLN A 212 -5.08 -1.79 14.98
N LYS A 213 -4.34 -2.70 15.60
CA LYS A 213 -4.89 -3.76 16.47
C LYS A 213 -4.99 -3.33 17.92
N ASP A 214 -4.26 -2.31 18.34
CA ASP A 214 -4.31 -1.76 19.68
C ASP A 214 -5.14 -0.47 19.72
N LYS A 215 -6.36 -0.58 20.25
CA LYS A 215 -7.28 0.55 20.34
C LYS A 215 -6.80 1.64 21.30
N GLN A 216 -6.04 1.26 22.32
CA GLN A 216 -5.53 2.22 23.30
C GLN A 216 -4.36 2.98 22.70
N GLU A 217 -3.42 2.29 22.06
CA GLU A 217 -2.29 2.89 21.38
C GLU A 217 -2.75 3.79 20.21
N MET A 218 -3.74 3.34 19.40
CA MET A 218 -4.35 4.16 18.36
C MET A 218 -4.95 5.45 18.93
N ARG A 219 -5.71 5.37 20.04
CA ARG A 219 -6.30 6.56 20.67
C ARG A 219 -5.21 7.50 21.18
N GLN A 220 -4.18 6.97 21.83
CA GLN A 220 -3.07 7.77 22.32
C GLN A 220 -2.35 8.47 21.17
N LEU A 221 -2.04 7.75 20.09
CA LEU A 221 -1.42 8.30 18.89
C LEU A 221 -2.20 9.50 18.35
N LEU A 222 -3.49 9.35 18.17
CA LEU A 222 -4.37 10.40 17.64
C LEU A 222 -4.49 11.62 18.57
N GLN A 223 -4.35 11.42 19.89
CA GLN A 223 -4.45 12.51 20.87
C GLN A 223 -3.14 13.28 21.08
N THR A 224 -2.01 12.65 20.81
CA THR A 224 -0.67 13.22 21.09
C THR A 224 0.02 13.78 19.87
N ASP A 225 -0.41 13.45 18.66
CA ASP A 225 0.21 13.89 17.42
C ASP A 225 -0.74 14.81 16.62
N ASP A 226 -0.50 16.11 16.68
CA ASP A 226 -1.31 17.15 16.04
C ASP A 226 -1.39 17.02 14.51
N ARG A 227 -0.50 16.28 13.88
CA ARG A 227 -0.53 16.04 12.42
C ARG A 227 -1.80 15.32 11.99
N PHE A 228 -2.39 14.51 12.87
CA PHE A 228 -3.68 13.84 12.59
C PHE A 228 -4.88 14.78 12.56
N ALA A 229 -4.76 15.98 13.10
CA ALA A 229 -5.82 16.99 13.01
C ALA A 229 -5.92 17.61 11.61
N HIS A 230 -4.88 17.48 10.78
CA HIS A 230 -4.76 18.12 9.46
C HIS A 230 -4.32 17.11 8.39
N LEU A 231 -4.84 15.89 8.42
CA LEU A 231 -4.45 14.84 7.49
C LEU A 231 -5.10 15.07 6.12
N ASP A 232 -4.34 14.87 5.03
CA ASP A 232 -4.92 14.93 3.70
C ASP A 232 -5.96 13.80 3.50
N ARG A 233 -6.97 14.09 2.69
CA ARG A 233 -8.10 13.19 2.45
C ARG A 233 -7.67 11.81 1.94
N ASP A 234 -6.69 11.74 1.05
CA ASP A 234 -6.26 10.47 0.45
C ASP A 234 -5.56 9.61 1.48
N ALA A 235 -4.75 10.19 2.36
CA ALA A 235 -4.15 9.50 3.50
C ALA A 235 -5.23 8.96 4.45
N ALA A 236 -6.25 9.77 4.79
CA ALA A 236 -7.38 9.35 5.60
C ALA A 236 -8.17 8.20 4.92
N MET A 237 -8.33 8.24 3.59
CA MET A 237 -8.95 7.15 2.81
C MET A 237 -8.14 5.86 2.87
N VAL A 238 -6.81 5.94 2.77
CA VAL A 238 -5.93 4.78 2.92
C VAL A 238 -6.04 4.20 4.32
N ILE A 239 -5.93 5.02 5.37
CA ILE A 239 -6.08 4.57 6.76
C ILE A 239 -7.43 3.87 6.95
N ARG A 240 -8.54 4.51 6.55
CA ARG A 240 -9.88 3.92 6.65
C ARG A 240 -9.97 2.56 5.97
N THR A 241 -9.39 2.45 4.78
CA THR A 241 -9.46 1.26 3.95
C THR A 241 -8.59 0.12 4.51
N MET A 242 -7.36 0.44 4.95
CA MET A 242 -6.39 -0.56 5.45
C MET A 242 -6.74 -1.04 6.86
N THR A 243 -7.16 -0.14 7.74
CA THR A 243 -7.53 -0.49 9.12
C THR A 243 -8.98 -0.97 9.26
N ASN A 244 -9.73 -1.00 8.15
CA ASN A 244 -11.17 -1.35 8.13
C ASN A 244 -12.00 -0.54 9.14
N THR A 245 -11.63 0.70 9.39
CA THR A 245 -12.36 1.61 10.28
C THR A 245 -13.51 2.29 9.53
N LYS A 246 -14.59 2.64 10.25
CA LYS A 246 -15.83 3.16 9.64
C LYS A 246 -16.09 4.63 9.96
N PHE A 247 -15.03 5.43 10.14
CA PHE A 247 -15.22 6.86 10.32
C PHE A 247 -15.67 7.54 9.03
N LYS A 248 -16.43 8.63 9.19
CA LYS A 248 -16.95 9.42 8.06
C LYS A 248 -15.88 10.37 7.56
N ILE A 249 -15.74 10.47 6.25
CA ILE A 249 -14.93 11.49 5.57
C ILE A 249 -15.91 12.33 4.77
N ASP A 250 -15.85 13.64 4.95
CA ASP A 250 -16.65 14.57 4.16
C ASP A 250 -16.14 14.56 2.71
N ASP A 251 -17.07 14.40 1.76
CA ASP A 251 -16.74 14.30 0.34
C ASP A 251 -16.20 15.61 -0.25
N HIS A 252 -16.41 16.74 0.42
CA HIS A 252 -16.00 18.06 -0.03
C HIS A 252 -14.75 18.60 0.71
N SER A 253 -14.25 17.90 1.74
CA SER A 253 -13.08 18.34 2.47
C SER A 253 -11.79 17.76 1.91
N GLU A 254 -10.79 18.60 1.67
CA GLU A 254 -9.44 18.18 1.29
C GLU A 254 -8.62 17.73 2.50
N VAL A 255 -9.01 18.19 3.70
CA VAL A 255 -8.35 17.89 4.98
C VAL A 255 -9.32 17.20 5.92
N VAL A 256 -8.86 16.19 6.64
CA VAL A 256 -9.62 15.39 7.58
C VAL A 256 -9.01 15.50 8.96
N ASN A 257 -9.81 15.88 9.95
CA ASN A 257 -9.44 15.76 11.36
C ASN A 257 -9.73 14.33 11.83
N MET A 258 -8.70 13.50 11.85
CA MET A 258 -8.82 12.10 12.24
C MET A 258 -9.26 11.92 13.70
N CYS A 259 -8.86 12.84 14.61
CA CYS A 259 -9.25 12.78 16.00
C CYS A 259 -10.77 12.92 16.15
N GLU A 260 -11.36 13.92 15.49
CA GLU A 260 -12.82 14.14 15.48
C GLU A 260 -13.57 13.02 14.75
N ALA A 261 -13.05 12.56 13.61
CA ALA A 261 -13.67 11.49 12.83
C ALA A 261 -13.77 10.17 13.62
N ILE A 262 -12.72 9.82 14.38
CA ILE A 262 -12.73 8.62 15.23
C ILE A 262 -13.55 8.83 16.49
N GLN A 263 -13.52 10.02 17.12
CA GLN A 263 -14.39 10.32 18.25
C GLN A 263 -15.86 10.20 17.84
N GLY A 264 -16.26 10.79 16.72
CA GLY A 264 -17.63 10.64 16.19
C GLY A 264 -18.04 9.19 15.92
N MET A 265 -17.11 8.34 15.47
CA MET A 265 -17.37 6.91 15.29
C MET A 265 -17.60 6.20 16.64
N ILE A 266 -16.85 6.57 17.68
CA ILE A 266 -17.00 6.02 19.04
C ILE A 266 -18.36 6.44 19.60
N ASP A 267 -18.71 7.70 19.48
CA ASP A 267 -19.99 8.25 19.97
C ASP A 267 -21.18 7.60 19.26
N ASP A 268 -21.12 7.46 17.93
CA ASP A 268 -22.11 6.71 17.13
C ASP A 268 -22.24 5.25 17.63
N GLY A 269 -21.11 4.62 17.98
CA GLY A 269 -21.06 3.25 18.51
C GLY A 269 -21.71 3.13 19.89
N VAL A 270 -21.44 4.08 20.78
CA VAL A 270 -22.05 4.14 22.12
C VAL A 270 -23.56 4.34 22.02
N VAL A 271 -24.01 5.27 21.19
CA VAL A 271 -25.46 5.52 20.96
C VAL A 271 -26.15 4.26 20.42
N LYS A 272 -25.54 3.58 19.45
CA LYS A 272 -26.08 2.30 18.92
C LYS A 272 -26.11 1.22 19.98
N GLY A 273 -25.05 1.07 20.77
CA GLY A 273 -24.96 0.08 21.84
C GLY A 273 -26.05 0.30 22.91
N ILE A 274 -26.26 1.54 23.34
CA ILE A 274 -27.32 1.92 24.26
C ILE A 274 -28.70 1.57 23.68
N LYS A 275 -28.92 1.90 22.40
CA LYS A 275 -30.21 1.60 21.73
C LYS A 275 -30.46 0.11 21.61
N GLU A 276 -29.44 -0.68 21.29
CA GLU A 276 -29.55 -2.15 21.22
C GLU A 276 -29.82 -2.76 22.58
N GLU A 277 -29.15 -2.28 23.64
CA GLU A 277 -29.38 -2.78 25.00
C GLU A 277 -30.79 -2.42 25.49
N LYS A 278 -31.26 -1.19 25.25
CA LYS A 278 -32.66 -0.79 25.52
C LYS A 278 -33.67 -1.71 24.81
N ARG A 279 -33.39 -2.08 23.54
CA ARG A 279 -34.24 -3.02 22.78
C ARG A 279 -34.25 -4.43 23.38
N LYS A 280 -33.07 -4.95 23.75
CA LYS A 280 -32.94 -6.28 24.39
C LYS A 280 -33.68 -6.30 25.74
N THR A 281 -33.52 -5.25 26.50
CA THR A 281 -34.23 -5.10 27.79
C THR A 281 -35.73 -5.04 27.58
N ALA A 282 -36.20 -4.28 26.58
CA ALA A 282 -37.63 -4.22 26.24
C ALA A 282 -38.22 -5.58 25.85
N LEU A 283 -37.48 -6.39 25.07
CA LEU A 283 -37.90 -7.75 24.69
C LEU A 283 -38.02 -8.67 25.91
N ARG A 284 -37.04 -8.64 26.82
CA ARG A 284 -37.11 -9.42 28.07
C ARG A 284 -38.32 -9.00 28.94
N MET A 285 -38.61 -7.69 29.00
CA MET A 285 -39.77 -7.18 29.73
C MET A 285 -41.11 -7.58 29.09
N LEU A 286 -41.16 -7.67 27.75
CA LEU A 286 -42.32 -8.21 27.03
C LEU A 286 -42.54 -9.69 27.36
N GLU A 287 -41.51 -10.50 27.42
CA GLU A 287 -41.56 -11.91 27.82
C GLU A 287 -42.05 -12.09 29.27
N LEU A 288 -41.75 -11.12 30.13
CA LEU A 288 -42.25 -11.09 31.52
C LEU A 288 -43.68 -10.57 31.63
N GLY A 289 -44.34 -10.19 30.54
CA GLY A 289 -45.74 -9.78 30.52
C GLY A 289 -46.00 -8.32 30.93
N LEU A 290 -44.98 -7.46 30.93
CA LEU A 290 -45.16 -6.04 31.23
C LEU A 290 -45.91 -5.33 30.08
N SER A 291 -46.67 -4.30 30.41
CA SER A 291 -47.37 -3.50 29.41
C SER A 291 -46.41 -2.58 28.60
N VAL A 292 -46.78 -2.28 27.37
CA VAL A 292 -46.03 -1.38 26.47
C VAL A 292 -45.66 -0.06 27.17
N LYS A 293 -46.59 0.52 27.91
CA LYS A 293 -46.38 1.77 28.65
C LYS A 293 -45.32 1.63 29.76
N GLN A 294 -45.33 0.53 30.50
CA GLN A 294 -44.32 0.25 31.54
C GLN A 294 -42.93 0.01 30.92
N ILE A 295 -42.88 -0.70 29.81
CA ILE A 295 -41.63 -0.96 29.09
C ILE A 295 -41.06 0.32 28.51
N ALA A 296 -41.87 1.15 27.86
CA ALA A 296 -41.47 2.44 27.33
C ALA A 296 -40.90 3.35 28.44
N GLN A 297 -41.54 3.39 29.58
CA GLN A 297 -41.09 4.17 30.74
C GLN A 297 -39.77 3.63 31.33
N ALA A 298 -39.59 2.31 31.40
CA ALA A 298 -38.41 1.67 31.99
C ALA A 298 -37.19 1.72 31.07
N THR A 299 -37.38 1.67 29.75
CA THR A 299 -36.30 1.62 28.76
C THR A 299 -36.02 2.95 28.06
N GLU A 300 -36.88 3.97 28.32
CA GLU A 300 -36.85 5.27 27.63
C GLU A 300 -36.98 5.13 26.10
N LEU A 301 -37.63 4.07 25.63
CA LEU A 301 -38.04 3.90 24.24
C LEU A 301 -39.41 4.52 24.03
N SER A 302 -39.75 4.94 22.82
CA SER A 302 -41.12 5.34 22.49
C SER A 302 -42.07 4.13 22.52
N GLU A 303 -43.34 4.34 22.85
CA GLU A 303 -44.36 3.27 22.80
C GLU A 303 -44.42 2.63 21.39
N ASP A 304 -44.27 3.44 20.34
CA ASP A 304 -44.22 2.96 18.95
C ASP A 304 -42.98 2.04 18.67
N ASP A 305 -41.83 2.35 19.25
CA ASP A 305 -40.66 1.49 19.11
C ASP A 305 -40.83 0.17 19.85
N VAL A 306 -41.50 0.18 21.03
CA VAL A 306 -41.84 -1.05 21.76
C VAL A 306 -42.87 -1.87 20.98
N LEU A 307 -43.91 -1.25 20.41
CA LEU A 307 -44.89 -1.93 19.56
C LEU A 307 -44.28 -2.59 18.34
N LYS A 308 -43.28 -1.97 17.68
CA LYS A 308 -42.51 -2.56 16.55
C LYS A 308 -41.72 -3.80 16.97
N LEU A 309 -41.39 -3.98 18.24
CA LEU A 309 -40.70 -5.19 18.73
C LEU A 309 -41.66 -6.39 18.87
N ILE A 310 -42.95 -6.15 19.07
CA ILE A 310 -43.96 -7.19 19.18
C ILE A 310 -44.35 -7.76 17.79
N GLN A 311 -44.17 -6.96 16.73
CA GLN A 311 -44.59 -7.32 15.37
C GLN A 311 -43.53 -8.12 14.58
N LYS A 312 -42.37 -8.40 15.18
CA LYS A 312 -41.30 -9.23 14.64
C LYS A 312 -41.16 -10.54 15.36
#